data_69ebdccc547e3a7ce597b64ea0a6c183
#
_entry.id   69ebdccc547e3a7ce597b64ea0a6c183
#
_cell.length_a   1.000
_cell.length_b   1.000
_cell.length_c   1.000
_cell.angle_alpha   90.00
_cell.angle_beta   90.00
_cell.angle_gamma   90.00
#
_symmetry.space_group_name_H-M   'P 1'
#
loop_
_entity.id
_entity.type
_entity.pdbx_description
1 polymer ?
#
loop_
_entity_poly.entity_id
_entity_poly.type
_entity_poly.pdbx_seq_one_letter_code
_entity_poly.pdbx_strand_id
1 'polypeptide(L)'
;MTKTFAEKSLKKTFLGMFALMSATSVLCNSCNQKKDKKESEKMIQKDHPVAKAVPKIDEIVPPDKRVIYLTFDDGPNRGTENLLRILHKRNVCATAFLVGKHVYGSKKQEQDLQLLRKDKLIELANHSFTHAHNKYTDFYKNPVAVVHDFDTAKDSLKLYDKIARTPGRNIWRLNNITVTDLKSSAEAANSLKKAGYKVIGWDLEWKPTNKMALKGNHEAMMKKVDSIFFNDLEKTSRHLVFLTHDQYLTDADSINELDLFIEKLQKSNRFVFRKISEYPGINEILN
;
A
#
# COMPACT_ATOMS: atom_id res chain seq x y z
N MET A 1 -4.28 -61.52 -4.54
CA MET A 1 -5.29 -61.74 -3.49
C MET A 1 -6.12 -60.47 -3.36
N THR A 2 -7.31 -60.58 -3.79
CA THR A 2 -8.48 -59.74 -3.82
C THR A 2 -8.94 -59.28 -2.43
N LYS A 3 -9.42 -58.04 -2.27
CA LYS A 3 -10.68 -57.73 -1.60
C LYS A 3 -11.10 -56.27 -1.79
N THR A 4 -12.11 -56.11 -2.60
CA THR A 4 -13.11 -55.04 -2.71
C THR A 4 -14.07 -55.02 -1.52
N PHE A 5 -14.55 -53.80 -1.11
CA PHE A 5 -15.86 -53.55 -0.47
C PHE A 5 -16.11 -52.06 -0.54
N ALA A 6 -16.96 -51.54 -1.38
CA ALA A 6 -18.43 -51.50 -1.40
C ALA A 6 -18.99 -50.23 -0.70
N GLU A 7 -19.68 -49.46 -1.52
CA GLU A 7 -20.51 -48.27 -1.26
C GLU A 7 -21.50 -48.41 -0.09
N LYS A 8 -21.85 -47.29 0.53
CA LYS A 8 -23.23 -47.07 0.98
C LYS A 8 -23.63 -45.59 0.89
N SER A 9 -24.53 -45.37 -0.03
CA SER A 9 -25.43 -44.22 -0.18
C SER A 9 -26.34 -44.06 1.04
N LEU A 10 -26.61 -42.81 1.46
CA LEU A 10 -27.82 -42.51 2.22
C LEU A 10 -28.39 -41.15 1.79
N LYS A 11 -29.40 -41.21 0.93
CA LYS A 11 -30.35 -40.13 0.64
C LYS A 11 -31.27 -39.97 1.87
N LYS A 12 -31.51 -38.76 2.32
CA LYS A 12 -32.72 -38.40 3.08
C LYS A 12 -33.32 -37.11 2.51
N THR A 13 -34.39 -37.33 1.82
CA THR A 13 -35.45 -36.41 1.42
C THR A 13 -36.21 -35.95 2.67
N PHE A 14 -36.47 -34.64 2.80
CA PHE A 14 -37.59 -34.17 3.62
C PHE A 14 -38.37 -33.10 2.85
N LEU A 15 -39.67 -33.41 2.73
CA LEU A 15 -40.73 -32.73 2.00
C LEU A 15 -41.56 -31.88 2.98
N GLY A 16 -41.85 -30.64 2.59
CA GLY A 16 -43.16 -30.03 2.85
C GLY A 16 -43.37 -29.26 4.13
N MET A 17 -43.65 -27.98 4.02
CA MET A 17 -44.99 -27.47 4.40
C MET A 17 -45.14 -26.00 3.99
N PHE A 18 -46.14 -25.78 3.12
CA PHE A 18 -46.76 -24.48 2.80
C PHE A 18 -47.62 -24.04 3.99
N ALA A 19 -47.55 -22.77 4.38
CA ALA A 19 -48.60 -22.11 5.09
C ALA A 19 -48.85 -20.72 4.52
N LEU A 20 -50.01 -20.56 3.96
CA LEU A 20 -50.65 -19.38 3.40
C LEU A 20 -51.46 -18.70 4.51
N MET A 21 -51.33 -17.37 4.70
CA MET A 21 -52.36 -16.51 5.31
C MET A 21 -52.02 -15.08 5.00
N SER A 22 -52.72 -14.46 4.15
CA SER A 22 -53.97 -13.67 4.15
C SER A 22 -53.73 -12.19 4.50
N ALA A 23 -54.08 -11.40 3.51
CA ALA A 23 -54.13 -9.93 3.52
C ALA A 23 -55.21 -9.42 4.46
N THR A 24 -54.93 -8.30 5.10
CA THR A 24 -55.98 -7.38 5.53
C THR A 24 -55.59 -5.94 5.21
N SER A 25 -56.33 -5.40 4.27
CA SER A 25 -56.43 -4.00 3.94
C SER A 25 -57.17 -3.20 5.04
N VAL A 26 -56.60 -2.08 5.47
CA VAL A 26 -57.39 -1.03 6.16
C VAL A 26 -57.17 0.29 5.43
N LEU A 27 -58.21 0.72 4.74
CA LEU A 27 -58.43 2.07 4.28
C LEU A 27 -58.97 2.91 5.46
N CYS A 28 -58.42 4.09 5.71
CA CYS A 28 -59.17 5.25 6.18
C CYS A 28 -58.28 6.49 6.12
N ASN A 29 -58.62 7.34 5.32
CA ASN A 29 -59.28 8.66 5.31
C ASN A 29 -58.31 9.87 5.28
N SER A 30 -58.50 10.56 4.18
CA SER A 30 -58.24 11.93 3.86
C SER A 30 -58.67 12.90 4.97
N CYS A 31 -57.80 13.81 5.38
CA CYS A 31 -58.22 15.14 5.81
C CYS A 31 -57.14 16.19 5.46
N ASN A 32 -57.60 17.12 4.76
CA ASN A 32 -57.09 18.35 4.21
C ASN A 32 -56.45 19.26 5.28
N GLN A 33 -55.23 19.75 5.07
CA GLN A 33 -54.86 21.10 5.46
C GLN A 33 -53.74 21.65 4.58
N LYS A 34 -54.18 22.50 3.63
CA LYS A 34 -53.38 23.55 3.02
C LYS A 34 -53.27 24.66 4.06
N LYS A 35 -52.05 24.93 4.57
CA LYS A 35 -51.52 26.25 4.95
C LYS A 35 -50.14 26.04 5.62
N ASP A 36 -49.24 26.93 5.24
CA ASP A 36 -47.87 27.10 5.73
C ASP A 36 -46.73 26.47 4.93
N LYS A 37 -46.72 26.91 3.65
CA LYS A 37 -45.50 26.91 2.83
C LYS A 37 -45.03 28.35 2.68
N LYS A 38 -44.35 28.90 3.69
CA LYS A 38 -43.64 30.20 3.55
C LYS A 38 -42.80 30.59 4.76
N GLU A 39 -42.19 29.65 5.50
CA GLU A 39 -41.30 30.07 6.61
C GLU A 39 -40.16 29.07 6.94
N SER A 40 -39.71 28.22 6.01
CA SER A 40 -38.57 27.34 6.28
C SER A 40 -37.46 27.38 5.22
N GLU A 41 -37.42 28.44 4.40
CA GLU A 41 -36.30 28.64 3.44
C GLU A 41 -35.27 29.68 3.87
N LYS A 42 -35.19 29.98 5.15
CA LYS A 42 -34.13 30.84 5.71
C LYS A 42 -33.55 30.19 6.94
N MET A 43 -32.67 29.26 6.77
CA MET A 43 -31.55 28.92 7.65
C MET A 43 -31.03 27.54 7.30
N ILE A 44 -29.99 27.47 6.52
CA ILE A 44 -28.83 26.58 6.58
C ILE A 44 -27.98 26.92 5.35
N GLN A 45 -27.46 28.15 5.29
CA GLN A 45 -26.17 28.38 4.71
C GLN A 45 -25.15 28.06 5.82
N LYS A 46 -24.85 26.78 6.00
CA LYS A 46 -23.64 26.38 6.71
C LYS A 46 -22.49 26.64 5.77
N ASP A 47 -21.69 27.65 6.10
CA ASP A 47 -20.37 27.84 5.57
C ASP A 47 -19.63 26.50 5.59
N HIS A 48 -19.51 25.85 4.45
CA HIS A 48 -18.50 24.83 4.27
C HIS A 48 -17.17 25.59 4.28
N PRO A 49 -16.25 25.28 5.20
CA PRO A 49 -14.94 25.87 5.12
C PRO A 49 -14.37 25.50 3.75
N VAL A 50 -14.07 26.52 2.94
CA VAL A 50 -13.32 26.38 1.69
C VAL A 50 -12.10 25.57 2.07
N ALA A 51 -12.00 24.34 1.56
CA ALA A 51 -10.82 23.50 1.76
C ALA A 51 -9.62 24.34 1.28
N LYS A 52 -8.79 24.75 2.23
CA LYS A 52 -7.52 25.42 1.89
C LYS A 52 -6.80 24.47 0.95
N ALA A 53 -6.47 24.96 -0.24
CA ALA A 53 -5.67 24.22 -1.21
C ALA A 53 -4.46 23.63 -0.45
N VAL A 54 -4.32 22.31 -0.48
CA VAL A 54 -3.15 21.65 0.11
C VAL A 54 -1.96 22.11 -0.75
N PRO A 55 -0.95 22.78 -0.16
CA PRO A 55 0.18 23.26 -0.95
C PRO A 55 0.85 22.09 -1.64
N LYS A 56 1.31 22.27 -2.89
CA LYS A 56 2.12 21.27 -3.60
C LYS A 56 3.34 20.95 -2.75
N ILE A 57 3.73 19.67 -2.70
CA ILE A 57 4.80 19.21 -1.82
C ILE A 57 6.13 19.95 -2.06
N ASP A 58 6.40 20.33 -3.32
CA ASP A 58 7.58 21.12 -3.71
C ASP A 58 7.58 22.53 -3.12
N GLU A 59 6.41 23.07 -2.73
CA GLU A 59 6.29 24.35 -2.03
C GLU A 59 6.67 24.24 -0.55
N ILE A 60 6.64 23.01 0.01
CA ILE A 60 6.91 22.73 1.43
C ILE A 60 8.36 22.27 1.64
N VAL A 61 9.00 21.72 0.60
CA VAL A 61 10.40 21.25 0.68
C VAL A 61 11.35 22.38 0.37
N PRO A 62 12.22 22.77 1.31
CA PRO A 62 13.20 23.84 1.06
C PRO A 62 14.04 23.54 -0.19
N PRO A 63 14.39 24.58 -0.99
CA PRO A 63 15.08 24.38 -2.27
C PRO A 63 16.48 23.73 -2.13
N ASP A 64 17.10 23.83 -0.96
CA ASP A 64 18.38 23.19 -0.64
C ASP A 64 18.24 21.74 -0.16
N LYS A 65 17.00 21.23 0.04
CA LYS A 65 16.73 19.88 0.51
C LYS A 65 16.32 18.92 -0.62
N ARG A 66 16.58 17.64 -0.40
CA ARG A 66 16.11 16.52 -1.22
C ARG A 66 15.19 15.64 -0.39
N VAL A 67 14.29 14.93 -1.05
CA VAL A 67 13.30 14.08 -0.37
C VAL A 67 13.73 12.62 -0.44
N ILE A 68 13.70 11.94 0.70
CA ILE A 68 13.86 10.49 0.80
C ILE A 68 12.52 9.87 1.19
N TYR A 69 12.07 8.92 0.38
CA TYR A 69 10.93 8.07 0.67
C TYR A 69 11.44 6.72 1.11
N LEU A 70 11.46 6.48 2.43
CA LEU A 70 11.81 5.16 2.97
C LEU A 70 10.66 4.20 2.69
N THR A 71 10.92 3.10 2.00
CA THR A 71 9.90 2.11 1.70
C THR A 71 10.34 0.69 2.05
N PHE A 72 9.38 -0.09 2.56
CA PHE A 72 9.60 -1.46 3.02
C PHE A 72 8.57 -2.38 2.37
N ASP A 73 9.02 -3.38 1.64
CA ASP A 73 8.16 -4.33 0.95
C ASP A 73 7.99 -5.63 1.75
N ASP A 74 7.02 -6.45 1.34
CA ASP A 74 6.70 -7.80 1.82
C ASP A 74 6.12 -7.89 3.24
N GLY A 75 5.98 -6.78 3.96
CA GLY A 75 5.46 -6.79 5.33
C GLY A 75 3.99 -7.26 5.45
N PRO A 76 3.54 -7.53 6.68
CA PRO A 76 4.33 -7.59 7.91
C PRO A 76 5.15 -8.88 8.04
N ASN A 77 6.36 -8.78 8.59
CA ASN A 77 7.33 -9.85 8.74
C ASN A 77 7.97 -9.85 10.15
N ARG A 78 8.94 -10.75 10.39
CA ARG A 78 9.62 -10.88 11.68
C ARG A 78 10.34 -9.59 12.13
N GLY A 79 10.75 -8.73 11.21
CA GLY A 79 11.43 -7.47 11.48
C GLY A 79 10.51 -6.25 11.65
N THR A 80 9.19 -6.40 11.50
CA THR A 80 8.24 -5.27 11.54
C THR A 80 8.35 -4.45 12.84
N GLU A 81 8.41 -5.08 14.00
CA GLU A 81 8.56 -4.37 15.28
C GLU A 81 9.92 -3.67 15.41
N ASN A 82 10.99 -4.27 14.86
CA ASN A 82 12.31 -3.65 14.83
C ASN A 82 12.30 -2.41 13.93
N LEU A 83 11.64 -2.49 12.77
CA LEU A 83 11.43 -1.34 11.89
C LEU A 83 10.72 -0.21 12.62
N LEU A 84 9.57 -0.47 13.24
CA LEU A 84 8.82 0.54 13.98
C LEU A 84 9.68 1.20 15.06
N ARG A 85 10.47 0.41 15.80
CA ARG A 85 11.37 0.90 16.85
C ARG A 85 12.42 1.86 16.29
N ILE A 86 13.00 1.55 15.12
CA ILE A 86 13.98 2.43 14.45
C ILE A 86 13.30 3.74 14.02
N LEU A 87 12.15 3.65 13.37
CA LEU A 87 11.42 4.83 12.88
C LEU A 87 11.04 5.77 14.03
N HIS A 88 10.54 5.24 15.13
CA HIS A 88 10.23 6.02 16.33
C HIS A 88 11.49 6.64 16.97
N LYS A 89 12.56 5.85 17.11
CA LYS A 89 13.85 6.35 17.64
C LYS A 89 14.38 7.53 16.84
N ARG A 90 14.20 7.49 15.53
CA ARG A 90 14.70 8.54 14.59
C ARG A 90 13.65 9.59 14.27
N ASN A 91 12.40 9.40 14.68
CA ASN A 91 11.27 10.25 14.35
C ASN A 91 11.15 10.52 12.83
N VAL A 92 11.18 9.46 12.02
CA VAL A 92 11.06 9.51 10.56
C VAL A 92 9.87 8.70 10.08
N CYS A 93 9.22 9.17 9.02
CA CYS A 93 8.13 8.44 8.40
C CYS A 93 8.61 7.49 7.31
N ALA A 94 7.78 6.49 6.99
CA ALA A 94 8.03 5.51 5.95
C ALA A 94 6.72 5.00 5.33
N THR A 95 6.80 4.27 4.21
CA THR A 95 5.68 3.56 3.61
C THR A 95 5.97 2.06 3.56
N ALA A 96 5.04 1.24 4.06
CA ALA A 96 5.09 -0.21 4.01
C ALA A 96 4.16 -0.73 2.90
N PHE A 97 4.72 -1.43 1.91
CA PHE A 97 3.97 -2.12 0.88
C PHE A 97 3.67 -3.54 1.33
N LEU A 98 2.42 -3.79 1.68
CA LEU A 98 1.98 -5.01 2.36
C LEU A 98 1.50 -6.07 1.37
N VAL A 99 1.87 -7.31 1.64
CA VAL A 99 1.34 -8.51 0.96
C VAL A 99 0.14 -9.03 1.73
N GLY A 100 -1.04 -9.07 1.08
CA GLY A 100 -2.27 -9.48 1.74
C GLY A 100 -2.16 -10.86 2.40
N LYS A 101 -1.64 -11.85 1.70
CA LYS A 101 -1.49 -13.22 2.20
C LYS A 101 -0.53 -13.32 3.40
N HIS A 102 0.49 -12.48 3.47
CA HIS A 102 1.42 -12.48 4.60
C HIS A 102 0.73 -12.04 5.89
N VAL A 103 -0.16 -11.05 5.81
CA VAL A 103 -0.92 -10.59 6.98
C VAL A 103 -1.68 -11.72 7.65
N TYR A 104 -2.28 -12.60 6.85
CA TYR A 104 -3.08 -13.74 7.36
C TYR A 104 -2.25 -15.01 7.58
N GLY A 105 -0.93 -14.93 7.46
CA GLY A 105 -0.02 -16.06 7.65
C GLY A 105 0.08 -16.55 9.09
N SER A 106 -0.13 -15.66 10.08
CA SER A 106 -0.09 -15.98 11.50
C SER A 106 -0.79 -14.90 12.34
N LYS A 107 -1.20 -15.26 13.57
CA LYS A 107 -1.73 -14.30 14.55
C LYS A 107 -0.76 -13.13 14.83
N LYS A 108 0.54 -13.41 14.82
CA LYS A 108 1.56 -12.37 15.00
C LYS A 108 1.52 -11.34 13.88
N GLN A 109 1.43 -11.78 12.63
CA GLN A 109 1.36 -10.88 11.47
C GLN A 109 0.05 -10.07 11.44
N GLU A 110 -1.07 -10.65 11.87
CA GLU A 110 -2.32 -9.90 12.06
C GLU A 110 -2.17 -8.81 13.14
N GLN A 111 -1.49 -9.12 14.26
CA GLN A 111 -1.17 -8.14 15.30
C GLN A 111 -0.23 -7.04 14.77
N ASP A 112 0.78 -7.41 14.01
CA ASP A 112 1.70 -6.46 13.39
C ASP A 112 0.99 -5.51 12.41
N LEU A 113 0.00 -6.00 11.64
CA LEU A 113 -0.85 -5.13 10.84
C LEU A 113 -1.58 -4.09 11.71
N GLN A 114 -2.09 -4.50 12.89
CA GLN A 114 -2.77 -3.54 13.78
C GLN A 114 -1.81 -2.52 14.38
N LEU A 115 -0.55 -2.90 14.65
CA LEU A 115 0.50 -1.96 15.07
C LEU A 115 0.79 -0.96 13.95
N LEU A 116 1.04 -1.44 12.73
CA LEU A 116 1.31 -0.60 11.56
C LEU A 116 0.16 0.39 11.27
N ARG A 117 -1.11 -0.06 11.40
CA ARG A 117 -2.28 0.81 11.16
C ARG A 117 -2.44 1.95 12.16
N LYS A 118 -2.03 1.73 13.39
CA LYS A 118 -2.12 2.73 14.47
C LYS A 118 -0.96 3.73 14.45
N ASP A 119 0.10 3.39 13.75
CA ASP A 119 1.33 4.16 13.76
C ASP A 119 1.25 5.33 12.78
N LYS A 120 1.42 6.56 13.30
CA LYS A 120 1.35 7.79 12.48
C LYS A 120 2.57 7.98 11.58
N LEU A 121 3.69 7.33 11.87
CA LEU A 121 4.90 7.40 11.05
C LEU A 121 4.82 6.48 9.83
N ILE A 122 3.95 5.45 9.84
CA ILE A 122 3.82 4.50 8.76
C ILE A 122 2.59 4.81 7.89
N GLU A 123 2.80 4.76 6.58
CA GLU A 123 1.77 4.67 5.56
C GLU A 123 1.68 3.23 5.05
N LEU A 124 0.48 2.74 4.77
CA LEU A 124 0.27 1.40 4.22
C LEU A 124 -0.09 1.49 2.75
N ALA A 125 0.60 0.72 1.91
CA ALA A 125 0.39 0.62 0.48
C ALA A 125 0.30 -0.84 0.02
N ASN A 126 -0.03 -1.05 -1.24
CA ASN A 126 -0.40 -2.35 -1.80
C ASN A 126 0.79 -3.04 -2.48
N HIS A 127 1.12 -4.26 -2.02
CA HIS A 127 2.12 -5.13 -2.66
C HIS A 127 1.51 -6.44 -3.20
N SER A 128 0.28 -6.38 -3.71
CA SER A 128 -0.56 -7.50 -4.14
C SER A 128 -1.03 -8.42 -2.99
N PHE A 129 -1.99 -9.29 -3.27
CA PHE A 129 -2.48 -10.24 -2.26
C PHE A 129 -1.58 -11.47 -2.14
N THR A 130 -1.17 -12.03 -3.28
CA THR A 130 -0.47 -13.33 -3.32
C THR A 130 1.05 -13.21 -3.43
N HIS A 131 1.60 -11.99 -3.61
CA HIS A 131 3.00 -11.77 -3.97
C HIS A 131 3.41 -12.58 -5.22
N ALA A 132 2.54 -12.56 -6.25
CA ALA A 132 2.74 -13.33 -7.49
C ALA A 132 2.93 -14.83 -7.25
N HIS A 133 2.58 -15.38 -6.09
CA HIS A 133 2.91 -16.77 -5.69
C HIS A 133 4.41 -17.13 -5.86
N ASN A 134 5.31 -16.14 -5.85
CA ASN A 134 6.72 -16.25 -6.22
C ASN A 134 6.97 -16.77 -7.65
N LYS A 135 5.95 -16.69 -8.54
CA LYS A 135 5.99 -17.07 -9.95
C LYS A 135 5.85 -15.84 -10.85
N TYR A 136 6.75 -14.91 -10.72
CA TYR A 136 6.65 -13.57 -11.33
C TYR A 136 6.40 -13.62 -12.83
N THR A 137 7.12 -14.48 -13.58
CA THR A 137 6.97 -14.57 -15.03
C THR A 137 5.55 -14.94 -15.45
N ASP A 138 4.94 -15.91 -14.77
CA ASP A 138 3.58 -16.37 -15.11
C ASP A 138 2.50 -15.39 -14.61
N PHE A 139 2.71 -14.81 -13.45
CA PHE A 139 1.81 -13.81 -12.88
C PHE A 139 1.58 -12.63 -13.84
N TYR A 140 2.66 -12.04 -14.35
CA TYR A 140 2.56 -10.86 -15.23
C TYR A 140 2.08 -11.17 -16.66
N LYS A 141 1.96 -12.43 -17.06
CA LYS A 141 1.33 -12.82 -18.34
C LYS A 141 -0.18 -12.64 -18.37
N ASN A 142 -0.83 -12.52 -17.21
CA ASN A 142 -2.27 -12.37 -17.08
C ASN A 142 -2.63 -11.03 -16.43
N PRO A 143 -2.77 -9.94 -17.21
CA PRO A 143 -3.04 -8.61 -16.69
C PRO A 143 -4.33 -8.51 -15.87
N VAL A 144 -5.38 -9.26 -16.24
CA VAL A 144 -6.65 -9.27 -15.51
C VAL A 144 -6.48 -9.90 -14.13
N ALA A 145 -5.78 -11.02 -14.04
CA ALA A 145 -5.48 -11.67 -12.76
C ALA A 145 -4.61 -10.79 -11.87
N VAL A 146 -3.66 -10.06 -12.45
CA VAL A 146 -2.82 -9.09 -11.71
C VAL A 146 -3.68 -8.01 -11.09
N VAL A 147 -4.59 -7.35 -11.84
CA VAL A 147 -5.48 -6.33 -11.29
C VAL A 147 -6.36 -6.90 -10.17
N HIS A 148 -6.95 -8.08 -10.40
CA HIS A 148 -7.78 -8.76 -9.39
C HIS A 148 -6.98 -9.05 -8.09
N ASP A 149 -5.72 -9.46 -8.20
CA ASP A 149 -4.87 -9.75 -7.04
C ASP A 149 -4.58 -8.48 -6.22
N PHE A 150 -4.37 -7.33 -6.89
CA PHE A 150 -4.22 -6.04 -6.23
C PHE A 150 -5.54 -5.53 -5.61
N ASP A 151 -6.66 -5.70 -6.29
CA ASP A 151 -7.98 -5.34 -5.72
C ASP A 151 -8.29 -6.21 -4.50
N THR A 152 -7.99 -7.50 -4.54
CA THR A 152 -8.12 -8.41 -3.40
C THR A 152 -7.29 -7.94 -2.19
N ALA A 153 -6.04 -7.53 -2.42
CA ALA A 153 -5.20 -6.97 -1.37
C ALA A 153 -5.79 -5.67 -0.81
N LYS A 154 -6.19 -4.74 -1.69
CA LYS A 154 -6.78 -3.47 -1.29
C LYS A 154 -7.99 -3.66 -0.40
N ASP A 155 -8.91 -4.53 -0.78
CA ASP A 155 -10.15 -4.74 -0.05
C ASP A 155 -9.94 -5.51 1.26
N SER A 156 -9.14 -6.58 1.26
CA SER A 156 -8.84 -7.38 2.46
C SER A 156 -8.03 -6.60 3.48
N LEU A 157 -7.07 -5.80 3.04
CA LEU A 157 -6.25 -4.94 3.89
C LEU A 157 -6.90 -3.56 4.14
N LYS A 158 -8.09 -3.28 3.60
CA LYS A 158 -8.78 -1.98 3.74
C LYS A 158 -7.84 -0.80 3.45
N LEU A 159 -7.15 -0.86 2.33
CA LEU A 159 -6.30 0.24 1.87
C LEU A 159 -7.17 1.26 1.15
N TYR A 160 -7.07 2.52 1.56
CA TYR A 160 -7.90 3.59 0.99
C TYR A 160 -7.37 4.05 -0.35
N ASP A 161 -6.05 4.19 -0.48
CA ASP A 161 -5.40 4.68 -1.67
C ASP A 161 -4.98 3.54 -2.61
N LYS A 162 -5.06 3.80 -3.91
CA LYS A 162 -4.58 2.87 -4.95
C LYS A 162 -3.09 3.09 -5.24
N ILE A 163 -2.27 3.22 -4.20
CA ILE A 163 -0.81 3.24 -4.31
C ILE A 163 -0.31 1.80 -4.28
N ALA A 164 0.48 1.42 -5.29
CA ALA A 164 0.90 0.04 -5.46
C ALA A 164 2.37 -0.08 -5.87
N ARG A 165 3.01 -1.17 -5.44
CA ARG A 165 4.30 -1.64 -5.96
C ARG A 165 4.18 -3.07 -6.45
N THR A 166 4.76 -3.35 -7.59
CA THR A 166 4.66 -4.66 -8.25
C THR A 166 5.68 -5.64 -7.66
N PRO A 167 5.25 -6.86 -7.21
CA PRO A 167 6.16 -7.85 -6.65
C PRO A 167 7.30 -8.24 -7.60
N GLY A 168 8.54 -8.15 -7.11
CA GLY A 168 9.74 -8.55 -7.83
C GLY A 168 10.02 -7.78 -9.14
N ARG A 169 9.42 -6.59 -9.34
CA ARG A 169 9.58 -5.76 -10.53
C ARG A 169 9.69 -4.30 -10.21
N ASN A 170 10.69 -3.62 -10.78
CA ASN A 170 10.84 -2.17 -10.67
C ASN A 170 10.06 -1.48 -11.80
N ILE A 171 8.78 -1.25 -11.54
CA ILE A 171 7.84 -0.69 -12.51
C ILE A 171 7.29 0.64 -12.01
N TRP A 172 7.18 1.60 -12.92
CA TRP A 172 6.59 2.91 -12.67
C TRP A 172 5.46 3.20 -13.66
N ARG A 173 4.31 3.63 -13.15
CA ARG A 173 3.15 4.13 -13.91
C ARG A 173 2.55 5.31 -13.15
N LEU A 174 3.28 6.43 -13.18
CA LEU A 174 2.86 7.70 -12.60
C LEU A 174 2.92 8.77 -13.67
N ASN A 175 1.93 9.63 -13.78
CA ASN A 175 1.91 10.76 -14.70
C ASN A 175 2.77 10.54 -15.97
N ASN A 176 3.91 11.20 -16.05
CA ASN A 176 4.88 11.11 -17.16
C ASN A 176 5.92 10.00 -17.00
N ILE A 177 5.95 9.28 -15.84
CA ILE A 177 6.92 8.22 -15.60
C ILE A 177 6.33 6.89 -16.02
N THR A 178 6.89 6.31 -17.09
CA THR A 178 6.54 4.99 -17.60
C THR A 178 7.80 4.16 -17.75
N VAL A 179 8.12 3.37 -16.73
CA VAL A 179 9.31 2.51 -16.68
C VAL A 179 8.89 1.07 -16.42
N THR A 180 9.55 0.12 -17.08
CA THR A 180 9.36 -1.31 -16.87
C THR A 180 10.71 -1.98 -17.00
N ASP A 181 11.14 -2.72 -15.97
CA ASP A 181 12.39 -3.46 -15.94
C ASP A 181 12.38 -4.67 -16.90
N LEU A 182 11.24 -5.36 -17.03
CA LEU A 182 11.03 -6.46 -17.97
C LEU A 182 9.84 -6.18 -18.88
N LYS A 183 10.07 -6.13 -20.19
CA LYS A 183 9.04 -5.85 -21.21
C LYS A 183 7.80 -6.73 -21.08
N SER A 184 7.96 -7.99 -20.70
CA SER A 184 6.86 -8.94 -20.50
C SER A 184 5.87 -8.55 -19.37
N SER A 185 6.24 -7.64 -18.48
CA SER A 185 5.39 -7.15 -17.38
C SER A 185 4.66 -5.84 -17.73
N ALA A 186 4.92 -5.26 -18.90
CA ALA A 186 4.44 -3.93 -19.27
C ALA A 186 2.91 -3.87 -19.38
N GLU A 187 2.28 -4.90 -19.96
CA GLU A 187 0.83 -4.95 -20.14
C GLU A 187 0.07 -5.03 -18.81
N ALA A 188 0.55 -5.87 -17.89
CA ALA A 188 -0.01 -5.95 -16.55
C ALA A 188 0.13 -4.62 -15.78
N ALA A 189 1.28 -3.95 -15.91
CA ALA A 189 1.49 -2.63 -15.30
C ALA A 189 0.56 -1.56 -15.90
N ASN A 190 0.33 -1.59 -17.22
CA ASN A 190 -0.62 -0.69 -17.89
C ASN A 190 -2.05 -0.96 -17.44
N SER A 191 -2.42 -2.23 -17.20
CA SER A 191 -3.74 -2.61 -16.69
C SER A 191 -3.95 -2.14 -15.26
N LEU A 192 -2.94 -2.20 -14.41
CA LEU A 192 -2.98 -1.59 -13.06
C LEU A 192 -3.21 -0.07 -13.15
N LYS A 193 -2.45 0.64 -14.01
CA LYS A 193 -2.67 2.09 -14.23
C LYS A 193 -4.11 2.37 -14.70
N LYS A 194 -4.62 1.59 -15.66
CA LYS A 194 -5.99 1.71 -16.19
C LYS A 194 -7.05 1.44 -15.10
N ALA A 195 -6.78 0.55 -14.16
CA ALA A 195 -7.61 0.30 -12.99
C ALA A 195 -7.47 1.39 -11.90
N GLY A 196 -6.71 2.46 -12.16
CA GLY A 196 -6.53 3.61 -11.28
C GLY A 196 -5.40 3.47 -10.26
N TYR A 197 -4.58 2.42 -10.33
CA TYR A 197 -3.42 2.28 -9.46
C TYR A 197 -2.30 3.24 -9.87
N LYS A 198 -1.71 3.90 -8.88
CA LYS A 198 -0.45 4.63 -8.98
C LYS A 198 0.68 3.63 -8.69
N VAL A 199 1.33 3.14 -9.75
CA VAL A 199 2.39 2.13 -9.58
C VAL A 199 3.73 2.84 -9.44
N ILE A 200 4.42 2.60 -8.32
CA ILE A 200 5.70 3.21 -7.99
C ILE A 200 6.76 2.15 -7.74
N GLY A 201 7.91 2.29 -8.38
CA GLY A 201 9.09 1.44 -8.19
C GLY A 201 10.03 2.00 -7.13
N TRP A 202 11.33 1.89 -7.37
CA TRP A 202 12.39 2.43 -6.51
C TRP A 202 13.59 2.93 -7.32
N ASP A 203 14.32 3.87 -6.74
CA ASP A 203 15.56 4.40 -7.30
C ASP A 203 16.78 3.67 -6.72
N LEU A 204 16.73 3.30 -5.44
CA LEU A 204 17.80 2.61 -4.73
C LEU A 204 17.24 1.47 -3.88
N GLU A 205 17.86 0.30 -3.98
CA GLU A 205 17.51 -0.87 -3.17
C GLU A 205 18.68 -1.29 -2.27
N TRP A 206 18.41 -1.51 -0.99
CA TRP A 206 19.32 -2.19 -0.08
C TRP A 206 19.03 -3.68 -0.05
N LYS A 207 19.78 -4.41 -0.85
CA LYS A 207 19.61 -5.85 -1.06
C LYS A 207 20.08 -6.68 0.14
N PRO A 208 19.53 -7.89 0.31
CA PRO A 208 19.98 -8.81 1.34
C PRO A 208 21.26 -9.57 0.95
N THR A 209 21.86 -10.18 1.96
CA THR A 209 22.78 -11.32 1.82
C THR A 209 21.98 -12.62 1.64
N ASN A 210 22.68 -13.73 1.35
CA ASN A 210 22.05 -15.06 1.30
C ASN A 210 21.46 -15.51 2.65
N LYS A 211 21.81 -14.83 3.76
CA LYS A 211 21.28 -15.07 5.11
C LYS A 211 20.12 -14.15 5.47
N MET A 212 19.56 -13.43 4.49
CA MET A 212 18.46 -12.47 4.70
C MET A 212 18.82 -11.32 5.65
N ALA A 213 20.09 -10.96 5.76
CA ALA A 213 20.59 -9.78 6.46
C ALA A 213 20.91 -8.67 5.44
N LEU A 214 20.98 -7.41 5.85
CA LEU A 214 21.37 -6.31 4.97
C LEU A 214 22.78 -6.49 4.42
N LYS A 215 22.96 -6.33 3.11
CA LYS A 215 24.26 -6.50 2.45
C LYS A 215 25.07 -5.22 2.48
N GLY A 216 26.25 -5.28 3.10
CA GLY A 216 27.13 -4.11 3.24
C GLY A 216 26.76 -3.27 4.45
N ASN A 217 27.13 -2.00 4.47
CA ASN A 217 26.95 -1.10 5.60
C ASN A 217 26.34 0.24 5.19
N HIS A 218 25.94 1.03 6.17
CA HIS A 218 25.35 2.35 6.01
C HIS A 218 26.24 3.34 5.26
N GLU A 219 27.58 3.26 5.41
CA GLU A 219 28.53 4.10 4.67
C GLU A 219 28.46 3.85 3.16
N ALA A 220 28.47 2.57 2.77
CA ALA A 220 28.33 2.20 1.36
C ALA A 220 26.97 2.62 0.78
N MET A 221 25.91 2.57 1.60
CA MET A 221 24.58 3.00 1.19
C MET A 221 24.48 4.52 1.04
N MET A 222 25.11 5.28 1.95
CA MET A 222 25.22 6.75 1.80
C MET A 222 25.94 7.15 0.51
N LYS A 223 27.06 6.48 0.17
CA LYS A 223 27.76 6.73 -1.10
C LYS A 223 26.86 6.49 -2.32
N LYS A 224 25.97 5.49 -2.27
CA LYS A 224 25.00 5.24 -3.35
C LYS A 224 23.95 6.35 -3.44
N VAL A 225 23.40 6.81 -2.30
CA VAL A 225 22.49 7.96 -2.27
C VAL A 225 23.13 9.18 -2.89
N ASP A 226 24.37 9.49 -2.49
CA ASP A 226 25.13 10.60 -3.03
C ASP A 226 25.38 10.47 -4.53
N SER A 227 25.72 9.27 -5.00
CA SER A 227 25.93 8.97 -6.43
C SER A 227 24.67 9.16 -7.26
N ILE A 228 23.50 8.72 -6.75
CA ILE A 228 22.23 8.89 -7.45
C ILE A 228 21.93 10.37 -7.66
N PHE A 229 21.98 11.15 -6.61
CA PHE A 229 21.70 12.60 -6.69
C PHE A 229 22.77 13.40 -7.43
N PHE A 230 24.02 12.95 -7.43
CA PHE A 230 25.10 13.61 -8.19
C PHE A 230 24.97 13.39 -9.70
N ASN A 231 24.43 12.24 -10.11
CA ASN A 231 24.30 11.86 -11.51
C ASN A 231 22.85 11.96 -12.04
N ASP A 232 21.93 12.58 -11.29
CA ASP A 232 20.52 12.76 -11.63
C ASP A 232 19.84 11.42 -12.07
N LEU A 233 20.06 10.35 -11.29
CA LEU A 233 19.56 9.01 -11.61
C LEU A 233 18.19 8.69 -11.00
N GLU A 234 17.69 9.54 -10.11
CA GLU A 234 16.35 9.42 -9.56
C GLU A 234 15.27 9.68 -10.62
N LYS A 235 14.11 9.05 -10.49
CA LYS A 235 13.01 9.16 -11.46
C LYS A 235 12.33 10.54 -11.47
N THR A 236 12.37 11.23 -10.36
CA THR A 236 11.90 12.61 -10.22
C THR A 236 12.99 13.41 -9.52
N SER A 237 13.43 14.50 -10.13
CA SER A 237 14.52 15.31 -9.61
C SER A 237 14.29 15.66 -8.13
N ARG A 238 15.33 15.49 -7.31
CA ARG A 238 15.33 15.73 -5.86
C ARG A 238 14.49 14.74 -5.02
N HIS A 239 13.89 13.67 -5.61
CA HIS A 239 13.02 12.71 -4.93
C HIS A 239 13.55 11.30 -5.11
N LEU A 240 14.06 10.68 -4.04
CA LEU A 240 14.62 9.34 -4.07
C LEU A 240 13.71 8.35 -3.34
N VAL A 241 13.24 7.34 -4.04
CA VAL A 241 12.51 6.20 -3.46
C VAL A 241 13.51 5.11 -3.08
N PHE A 242 13.66 4.92 -1.77
CA PHE A 242 14.54 3.90 -1.20
C PHE A 242 13.76 2.66 -0.82
N LEU A 243 14.21 1.50 -1.27
CA LEU A 243 13.63 0.20 -0.97
C LEU A 243 14.53 -0.65 -0.09
N THR A 244 13.96 -1.23 0.94
CA THR A 244 14.45 -2.43 1.60
C THR A 244 13.25 -3.26 2.10
N HIS A 245 13.48 -4.27 2.95
CA HIS A 245 12.42 -5.14 3.44
C HIS A 245 12.56 -5.29 4.95
N ASP A 246 11.45 -5.25 5.67
CA ASP A 246 11.44 -5.43 7.12
C ASP A 246 11.93 -6.82 7.55
N GLN A 247 11.75 -7.84 6.71
CA GLN A 247 12.23 -9.19 6.95
C GLN A 247 13.74 -9.31 7.13
N TYR A 248 14.54 -8.31 6.71
CA TYR A 248 15.99 -8.29 6.92
C TYR A 248 16.41 -7.73 8.28
N LEU A 249 15.46 -7.20 9.05
CA LEU A 249 15.73 -6.55 10.34
C LEU A 249 15.54 -7.54 11.51
N THR A 250 16.15 -8.72 11.40
CA THR A 250 16.02 -9.79 12.42
C THR A 250 17.30 -10.03 13.21
N ASP A 251 18.43 -9.51 12.75
CA ASP A 251 19.72 -9.56 13.44
C ASP A 251 20.18 -8.16 13.88
N ALA A 252 21.03 -8.13 14.90
CA ALA A 252 21.49 -6.88 15.51
C ALA A 252 22.26 -5.98 14.54
N ASP A 253 23.05 -6.57 13.64
CA ASP A 253 23.85 -5.81 12.68
C ASP A 253 22.96 -5.12 11.65
N SER A 254 22.00 -5.82 11.06
CA SER A 254 21.04 -5.24 10.12
C SER A 254 20.20 -4.12 10.73
N ILE A 255 19.76 -4.31 11.98
CA ILE A 255 19.02 -3.30 12.76
C ILE A 255 19.90 -2.07 12.98
N ASN A 256 21.13 -2.26 13.41
CA ASN A 256 22.08 -1.17 13.66
C ASN A 256 22.46 -0.44 12.36
N GLU A 257 22.70 -1.16 11.28
CA GLU A 257 23.06 -0.57 10.00
C GLU A 257 21.95 0.32 9.42
N LEU A 258 20.68 -0.13 9.50
CA LEU A 258 19.56 0.72 9.07
C LEU A 258 19.40 1.95 9.97
N ASP A 259 19.54 1.79 11.29
CA ASP A 259 19.47 2.89 12.25
C ASP A 259 20.56 3.95 11.98
N LEU A 260 21.81 3.52 11.78
CA LEU A 260 22.93 4.41 11.45
C LEU A 260 22.77 5.08 10.08
N PHE A 261 22.20 4.39 9.09
CA PHE A 261 21.91 4.95 7.78
C PHE A 261 20.94 6.13 7.89
N ILE A 262 19.81 5.92 8.60
CA ILE A 262 18.82 6.98 8.81
C ILE A 262 19.44 8.14 9.62
N GLU A 263 20.21 7.84 10.65
CA GLU A 263 20.92 8.87 11.41
C GLU A 263 21.83 9.73 10.54
N LYS A 264 22.62 9.11 9.65
CA LYS A 264 23.51 9.84 8.74
C LYS A 264 22.75 10.72 7.76
N LEU A 265 21.65 10.22 7.19
CA LEU A 265 20.77 11.04 6.35
C LEU A 265 20.30 12.27 7.12
N GLN A 266 19.83 12.12 8.36
CA GLN A 266 19.39 13.24 9.21
C GLN A 266 20.52 14.21 9.53
N LYS A 267 21.67 13.71 10.02
CA LYS A 267 22.83 14.53 10.42
C LYS A 267 23.44 15.33 9.25
N SER A 268 23.28 14.83 8.02
CA SER A 268 23.76 15.54 6.85
C SER A 268 23.01 16.86 6.59
N ASN A 269 21.82 17.02 7.17
CA ASN A 269 20.93 18.17 6.99
C ASN A 269 20.57 18.47 5.51
N ARG A 270 20.74 17.49 4.61
CA ARG A 270 20.45 17.62 3.17
C ARG A 270 19.11 17.05 2.77
N PHE A 271 18.49 16.25 3.65
CA PHE A 271 17.32 15.45 3.32
C PHE A 271 16.13 15.72 4.24
N VAL A 272 14.94 15.55 3.70
CA VAL A 272 13.68 15.44 4.42
C VAL A 272 13.04 14.10 4.10
N PHE A 273 12.33 13.52 5.07
CA PHE A 273 11.61 12.25 4.88
C PHE A 273 10.13 12.51 4.61
N ARG A 274 9.55 11.76 3.66
CA ARG A 274 8.13 11.85 3.28
C ARG A 274 7.56 10.45 3.03
N LYS A 275 6.23 10.34 3.10
CA LYS A 275 5.47 9.15 2.72
C LYS A 275 5.24 9.13 1.22
N ILE A 276 5.06 7.95 0.63
CA ILE A 276 4.84 7.81 -0.81
C ILE A 276 3.60 8.56 -1.30
N SER A 277 2.56 8.71 -0.49
CA SER A 277 1.41 9.55 -0.84
C SER A 277 1.78 11.00 -1.15
N GLU A 278 2.93 11.45 -0.67
CA GLU A 278 3.47 12.79 -0.91
C GLU A 278 4.46 12.84 -2.10
N TYR A 279 4.67 11.71 -2.81
CA TYR A 279 5.53 11.70 -4.00
C TYR A 279 4.85 12.45 -5.16
N PRO A 280 5.59 13.26 -5.94
CA PRO A 280 5.04 14.00 -7.08
C PRO A 280 4.27 13.08 -8.04
N GLY A 281 3.04 13.44 -8.36
CA GLY A 281 2.14 12.67 -9.22
C GLY A 281 1.31 11.58 -8.53
N ILE A 282 1.42 11.40 -7.22
CA ILE A 282 0.54 10.47 -6.48
C ILE A 282 -0.80 11.12 -6.14
N ASN A 283 -0.81 12.25 -5.42
CA ASN A 283 -2.01 12.93 -4.94
C ASN A 283 -2.30 14.25 -5.68
N GLU A 284 -1.82 14.38 -6.90
CA GLU A 284 -2.26 15.50 -7.73
C GLU A 284 -3.74 15.33 -8.04
N ILE A 285 -4.56 16.22 -7.52
CA ILE A 285 -5.93 16.41 -7.98
C ILE A 285 -5.79 16.85 -9.44
N LEU A 286 -6.17 15.98 -10.37
CA LEU A 286 -6.29 16.34 -11.78
C LEU A 286 -7.36 17.43 -11.84
N ASN A 287 -6.91 18.70 -11.94
CA ASN A 287 -7.77 19.83 -12.27
C ASN A 287 -8.21 19.73 -13.72
#